data_caf873d47ed97d2349661b0e91ce37fa
#
_entry.id   caf873d47ed97d2349661b0e91ce37fa
#
_cell.length_a   1.000
_cell.length_b   1.000
_cell.length_c   1.000
_cell.angle_alpha   90.00
_cell.angle_beta   90.00
_cell.angle_gamma   90.00
#
_symmetry.space_group_name_H-M   'P 1'
#
loop_
_entity.id
_entity.type
_entity.pdbx_description
1 polymer ?
#
loop_
_entity_poly.entity_id
_entity_poly.type
_entity_poly.pdbx_seq_one_letter_code
_entity_poly.pdbx_strand_id
1 'polypeptide(L)'
;MTGATATLLLDSRCELGEGVLWCERRQQLYWVDILACKLWCYDPANGHTHDWTLPQPLACIGLGDDGRLLLGLAKGLYAANIDAHAEASTLPLLKLVDVEPGDAMTRINDGRADRSGGFVFGTKSEHPDGRRAGRFYQYTATHGLRELALPPSAIPNSICFDAAGTRMYFCDSVDPRILSCRYDAERATAGDVEVFVELEAEGASPDGSIVDAEGALWNAQWGAGRVVRYLPDGRIDRIVRVAAPQPSCVALRGDTLFITSARVGLPAHVLAAQPASGGVFAHHVGRVLARGEDRVRLP
;
A
#
# COMPACT_ATOMS: atom_id res chain seq x y z
N MET A 1 -0.57 15.52 24.29
CA MET A 1 0.56 15.19 23.39
C MET A 1 0.48 16.12 22.19
N THR A 2 1.46 17.02 21.98
CA THR A 2 1.54 17.84 20.77
C THR A 2 1.81 16.90 19.60
N GLY A 3 0.79 16.67 18.76
CA GLY A 3 0.88 15.75 17.64
C GLY A 3 1.92 16.24 16.62
N ALA A 4 2.85 15.38 16.25
CA ALA A 4 3.77 15.61 15.14
C ALA A 4 2.95 15.79 13.85
N THR A 5 3.42 16.65 12.95
CA THR A 5 2.77 16.92 11.65
C THR A 5 3.73 16.59 10.51
N ALA A 6 3.24 15.86 9.52
CA ALA A 6 3.98 15.61 8.28
C ALA A 6 3.96 16.87 7.40
N THR A 7 5.04 17.10 6.68
CA THR A 7 5.17 18.20 5.71
C THR A 7 4.92 17.70 4.29
N LEU A 8 4.32 18.52 3.45
CA LEU A 8 4.16 18.22 2.03
C LEU A 8 5.55 18.09 1.39
N LEU A 9 5.82 16.93 0.80
CA LEU A 9 7.04 16.66 0.04
C LEU A 9 6.83 16.96 -1.45
N LEU A 10 5.72 16.46 -2.00
CA LEU A 10 5.38 16.58 -3.43
C LEU A 10 3.88 16.89 -3.59
N ASP A 11 3.56 17.92 -4.35
CA ASP A 11 2.17 18.25 -4.75
C ASP A 11 1.79 17.43 -6.00
N SER A 12 1.71 16.11 -5.86
CA SER A 12 1.40 15.18 -6.96
C SER A 12 -0.07 15.20 -7.38
N ARG A 13 -0.96 15.74 -6.53
CA ARG A 13 -2.41 15.87 -6.78
C ARG A 13 -3.06 14.58 -7.25
N CYS A 14 -2.61 13.44 -6.73
CA CYS A 14 -3.16 12.14 -7.09
C CYS A 14 -4.64 12.08 -6.77
N GLU A 15 -5.43 11.57 -7.72
CA GLU A 15 -6.83 11.28 -7.48
C GLU A 15 -6.99 10.22 -6.40
N LEU A 16 -6.21 9.12 -6.50
CA LEU A 16 -6.10 8.09 -5.49
C LEU A 16 -4.63 7.66 -5.36
N GLY A 17 -3.84 8.49 -4.66
CA GLY A 17 -2.43 8.20 -4.38
C GLY A 17 -2.32 7.06 -3.39
N GLU A 18 -1.57 5.99 -3.73
CA GLU A 18 -1.51 4.74 -2.99
C GLU A 18 -0.17 4.03 -3.12
N GLY A 19 -0.04 2.88 -2.44
CA GLY A 19 1.01 1.90 -2.66
C GLY A 19 2.43 2.45 -2.58
N VAL A 20 2.68 3.44 -1.70
CA VAL A 20 4.01 4.05 -1.57
C VAL A 20 5.02 3.04 -1.03
N LEU A 21 6.21 3.00 -1.67
CA LEU A 21 7.34 2.21 -1.20
C LEU A 21 8.67 2.91 -1.50
N TRP A 22 9.67 2.60 -0.68
CA TRP A 22 11.04 3.06 -0.87
C TRP A 22 11.91 1.96 -1.48
N CYS A 23 12.59 2.25 -2.58
CA CYS A 23 13.56 1.36 -3.21
C CYS A 23 14.99 1.70 -2.77
N GLU A 24 15.56 0.91 -1.85
CA GLU A 24 16.91 1.12 -1.36
C GLU A 24 17.97 0.96 -2.44
N ARG A 25 17.76 0.07 -3.41
CA ARG A 25 18.70 -0.15 -4.53
C ARG A 25 18.83 1.08 -5.42
N ARG A 26 17.72 1.78 -5.70
CA ARG A 26 17.69 2.97 -6.57
C ARG A 26 17.75 4.27 -5.80
N GLN A 27 17.57 4.23 -4.47
CA GLN A 27 17.40 5.40 -3.62
C GLN A 27 16.25 6.30 -4.10
N GLN A 28 15.13 5.68 -4.50
CA GLN A 28 13.96 6.34 -5.07
C GLN A 28 12.69 5.92 -4.36
N LEU A 29 11.75 6.85 -4.30
CA LEU A 29 10.39 6.62 -3.83
C LEU A 29 9.47 6.32 -5.01
N TYR A 30 8.63 5.29 -4.87
CA TYR A 30 7.61 4.93 -5.85
C TYR A 30 6.23 4.97 -5.20
N TRP A 31 5.22 5.39 -5.94
CA TRP A 31 3.81 5.30 -5.55
C TRP A 31 2.93 5.23 -6.79
N VAL A 32 1.65 4.96 -6.58
CA VAL A 32 0.67 4.86 -7.66
C VAL A 32 -0.40 5.95 -7.54
N ASP A 33 -0.99 6.34 -8.65
CA ASP A 33 -2.32 6.95 -8.69
C ASP A 33 -3.25 5.95 -9.37
N ILE A 34 -4.05 5.25 -8.56
CA ILE A 34 -4.88 4.14 -9.03
C ILE A 34 -5.82 4.60 -10.13
N LEU A 35 -6.55 5.70 -9.88
CA LEU A 35 -7.60 6.17 -10.78
C LEU A 35 -7.06 6.90 -12.01
N ALA A 36 -5.91 7.54 -11.90
CA ALA A 36 -5.21 8.12 -13.04
C ALA A 36 -4.38 7.09 -13.82
N CYS A 37 -4.36 5.82 -13.39
CA CYS A 37 -3.57 4.74 -14.02
C CYS A 37 -2.08 5.09 -14.13
N LYS A 38 -1.46 5.63 -13.07
CA LYS A 38 -0.08 6.08 -13.09
C LYS A 38 0.79 5.37 -12.07
N LEU A 39 2.03 5.07 -12.48
CA LEU A 39 3.15 4.80 -11.60
C LEU A 39 3.99 6.06 -11.50
N TRP A 40 4.32 6.49 -10.29
CA TRP A 40 5.16 7.64 -10.00
C TRP A 40 6.50 7.21 -9.42
N CYS A 41 7.52 8.00 -9.72
CA CYS A 41 8.87 7.90 -9.15
C CYS A 41 9.34 9.27 -8.70
N TYR A 42 10.06 9.33 -7.58
CA TYR A 42 10.74 10.52 -7.08
C TYR A 42 12.16 10.18 -6.66
N ASP A 43 13.10 10.97 -7.14
CA ASP A 43 14.52 10.90 -6.77
C ASP A 43 14.87 12.05 -5.82
N PRO A 44 15.08 11.79 -4.52
CA PRO A 44 15.41 12.81 -3.55
C PRO A 44 16.80 13.47 -3.79
N ALA A 45 17.69 12.82 -4.54
CA ALA A 45 19.03 13.35 -4.76
C ALA A 45 19.04 14.60 -5.67
N ASN A 46 18.07 14.70 -6.58
CA ASN A 46 17.95 15.79 -7.53
C ASN A 46 16.57 16.47 -7.53
N GLY A 47 15.62 15.95 -6.74
CA GLY A 47 14.24 16.45 -6.68
C GLY A 47 13.37 16.09 -7.89
N HIS A 48 13.87 15.26 -8.81
CA HIS A 48 13.15 14.91 -10.04
C HIS A 48 12.01 13.95 -9.76
N THR A 49 10.87 14.18 -10.42
CA THR A 49 9.72 13.28 -10.46
C THR A 49 9.47 12.83 -11.89
N HIS A 50 9.09 11.57 -12.05
CA HIS A 50 8.66 10.99 -13.32
C HIS A 50 7.41 10.15 -13.12
N ASP A 51 6.55 10.06 -14.14
CA ASP A 51 5.40 9.16 -14.13
C ASP A 51 5.26 8.37 -15.43
N TRP A 52 4.76 7.16 -15.30
CA TRP A 52 4.39 6.29 -16.42
C TRP A 52 2.89 6.05 -16.42
N THR A 53 2.27 6.19 -17.56
CA THR A 53 0.85 5.85 -17.75
C THR A 53 0.70 4.35 -18.05
N LEU A 54 -0.22 3.70 -17.38
CA LEU A 54 -0.54 2.28 -17.49
C LEU A 54 -1.90 2.09 -18.19
N PRO A 55 -2.13 0.93 -18.83
CA PRO A 55 -3.36 0.68 -19.59
C PRO A 55 -4.60 0.43 -18.71
N GLN A 56 -4.42 0.23 -17.40
CA GLN A 56 -5.47 -0.06 -16.42
C GLN A 56 -5.09 0.55 -15.07
N PRO A 57 -6.04 0.70 -14.15
CA PRO A 57 -5.75 1.07 -12.76
C PRO A 57 -4.63 0.21 -12.18
N LEU A 58 -3.57 0.88 -11.70
CA LEU A 58 -2.45 0.28 -10.99
C LEU A 58 -2.68 0.46 -9.50
N ALA A 59 -2.93 -0.63 -8.78
CA ALA A 59 -3.36 -0.58 -7.39
C ALA A 59 -2.22 -0.73 -6.38
N CYS A 60 -1.25 -1.60 -6.67
CA CYS A 60 -0.12 -1.87 -5.79
C CYS A 60 1.11 -2.25 -6.58
N ILE A 61 2.27 -2.13 -5.94
CA ILE A 61 3.57 -2.42 -6.55
C ILE A 61 4.45 -3.23 -5.59
N GLY A 62 5.37 -4.00 -6.16
CA GLY A 62 6.41 -4.72 -5.41
C GLY A 62 7.76 -4.57 -6.09
N LEU A 63 8.84 -4.58 -5.30
CA LEU A 63 10.20 -4.59 -5.82
C LEU A 63 10.59 -6.01 -6.23
N GLY A 64 10.98 -6.22 -7.48
CA GLY A 64 11.56 -7.49 -7.92
C GLY A 64 12.99 -7.68 -7.41
N ASP A 65 13.38 -8.93 -7.19
CA ASP A 65 14.75 -9.29 -6.80
C ASP A 65 15.76 -9.07 -7.93
N ASP A 66 15.30 -9.16 -9.17
CA ASP A 66 16.07 -8.93 -10.41
C ASP A 66 16.13 -7.45 -10.83
N GLY A 67 15.45 -6.57 -10.11
CA GLY A 67 15.40 -5.13 -10.39
C GLY A 67 14.17 -4.68 -11.17
N ARG A 68 13.35 -5.58 -11.71
CA ARG A 68 12.03 -5.20 -12.25
C ARG A 68 11.09 -4.79 -11.12
N LEU A 69 9.97 -4.15 -11.47
CA LEU A 69 8.83 -3.98 -10.57
C LEU A 69 7.77 -5.04 -10.88
N LEU A 70 7.12 -5.54 -9.83
CA LEU A 70 5.83 -6.19 -9.93
C LEU A 70 4.75 -5.11 -9.85
N LEU A 71 3.79 -5.16 -10.78
CA LEU A 71 2.69 -4.21 -10.88
C LEU A 71 1.36 -4.97 -10.76
N GLY A 72 0.57 -4.64 -9.74
CA GLY A 72 -0.80 -5.13 -9.56
C GLY A 72 -1.80 -4.23 -10.26
N LEU A 73 -2.11 -4.54 -11.55
CA LEU A 73 -3.15 -3.86 -12.29
C LEU A 73 -4.52 -4.46 -11.96
N ALA A 74 -5.58 -3.79 -12.38
CA ALA A 74 -6.96 -4.15 -12.00
C ALA A 74 -7.25 -5.67 -12.10
N LYS A 75 -6.78 -6.35 -13.15
CA LYS A 75 -7.12 -7.75 -13.47
C LYS A 75 -5.92 -8.67 -13.64
N GLY A 76 -4.75 -8.32 -13.13
CA GLY A 76 -3.59 -9.17 -13.23
C GLY A 76 -2.33 -8.60 -12.63
N LEU A 77 -1.35 -9.48 -12.45
CA LEU A 77 0.00 -9.10 -12.07
C LEU A 77 0.89 -9.06 -13.30
N TYR A 78 1.77 -8.07 -13.33
CA TYR A 78 2.70 -7.83 -14.42
C TYR A 78 4.09 -7.52 -13.88
N ALA A 79 5.12 -7.78 -14.67
CA ALA A 79 6.47 -7.30 -14.43
C ALA A 79 6.82 -6.19 -15.41
N ALA A 80 7.57 -5.17 -14.97
CA ALA A 80 8.04 -4.07 -15.80
C ALA A 80 9.50 -3.71 -15.48
N ASN A 81 10.28 -3.45 -16.53
CA ASN A 81 11.64 -2.95 -16.41
C ASN A 81 11.62 -1.42 -16.56
N ILE A 82 11.67 -0.71 -15.44
CA ILE A 82 11.63 0.75 -15.43
C ILE A 82 12.96 1.40 -15.84
N ASP A 83 14.11 0.74 -15.60
CA ASP A 83 15.42 1.29 -15.93
C ASP A 83 15.61 1.42 -17.44
N ALA A 84 15.07 0.46 -18.20
CA ALA A 84 15.09 0.50 -19.66
C ALA A 84 14.13 1.54 -20.27
N HIS A 85 13.24 2.13 -19.46
CA HIS A 85 12.17 3.03 -19.90
C HIS A 85 12.07 4.28 -19.03
N ALA A 86 13.18 4.72 -18.43
CA ALA A 86 13.21 5.83 -17.47
C ALA A 86 12.68 7.15 -18.06
N GLU A 87 12.87 7.38 -19.37
CA GLU A 87 12.43 8.59 -20.06
C GLU A 87 11.12 8.38 -20.87
N ALA A 88 10.53 7.17 -20.81
CA ALA A 88 9.30 6.87 -21.53
C ALA A 88 8.07 7.31 -20.75
N SER A 89 6.98 7.64 -21.45
CA SER A 89 5.69 7.95 -20.84
C SER A 89 4.84 6.72 -20.50
N THR A 90 5.24 5.54 -21.01
CA THR A 90 4.55 4.25 -20.81
C THR A 90 5.55 3.14 -20.55
N LEU A 91 5.09 2.05 -19.94
CA LEU A 91 5.91 0.87 -19.65
C LEU A 91 5.44 -0.34 -20.45
N PRO A 92 6.34 -1.06 -21.14
CA PRO A 92 6.06 -2.42 -21.59
C PRO A 92 5.81 -3.34 -20.39
N LEU A 93 4.72 -4.10 -20.49
CA LEU A 93 4.26 -4.97 -19.41
C LEU A 93 4.41 -6.45 -19.82
N LEU A 94 5.11 -7.22 -19.00
CA LEU A 94 5.12 -8.67 -19.09
C LEU A 94 4.05 -9.23 -18.14
N LYS A 95 2.98 -9.82 -18.70
CA LYS A 95 1.93 -10.44 -17.88
C LYS A 95 2.49 -11.67 -17.16
N LEU A 96 2.23 -11.74 -15.85
CA LEU A 96 2.59 -12.87 -14.98
C LEU A 96 1.39 -13.80 -14.77
N VAL A 97 0.23 -13.22 -14.41
CA VAL A 97 -0.99 -13.99 -14.13
C VAL A 97 -2.24 -13.10 -14.23
N ASP A 98 -3.35 -13.69 -14.67
CA ASP A 98 -4.68 -13.07 -14.57
C ASP A 98 -5.27 -13.28 -13.17
N VAL A 99 -6.01 -12.29 -12.67
CA VAL A 99 -6.68 -12.30 -11.37
C VAL A 99 -8.18 -12.14 -11.59
N GLU A 100 -8.97 -13.12 -11.15
CA GLU A 100 -10.43 -13.14 -11.25
C GLU A 100 -10.95 -12.72 -12.65
N PRO A 101 -10.48 -13.36 -13.74
CA PRO A 101 -10.81 -12.92 -15.10
C PRO A 101 -12.29 -13.04 -15.44
N GLY A 102 -13.04 -13.86 -14.69
CA GLY A 102 -14.47 -14.06 -14.86
C GLY A 102 -15.37 -13.10 -14.08
N ASP A 103 -14.83 -12.28 -13.18
CA ASP A 103 -15.58 -11.33 -12.37
C ASP A 103 -15.20 -9.87 -12.70
N ALA A 104 -16.03 -9.20 -13.47
CA ALA A 104 -15.80 -7.80 -13.85
C ALA A 104 -16.00 -6.82 -12.68
N MET A 105 -16.59 -7.25 -11.57
CA MET A 105 -16.96 -6.43 -10.43
C MET A 105 -15.97 -6.50 -9.27
N THR A 106 -14.75 -6.98 -9.53
CA THR A 106 -13.65 -6.95 -8.60
C THR A 106 -12.40 -6.37 -9.27
N ARG A 107 -11.46 -5.86 -8.50
CA ARG A 107 -10.11 -5.48 -8.97
C ARG A 107 -9.11 -5.59 -7.84
N ILE A 108 -7.82 -5.72 -8.17
CA ILE A 108 -6.74 -5.62 -7.18
C ILE A 108 -6.83 -4.25 -6.49
N ASN A 109 -6.56 -4.20 -5.17
CA ASN A 109 -6.59 -2.98 -4.36
C ASN A 109 -5.28 -2.70 -3.64
N ASP A 110 -4.88 -3.52 -2.69
CA ASP A 110 -3.64 -3.38 -1.91
C ASP A 110 -2.82 -4.66 -2.00
N GLY A 111 -1.52 -4.56 -1.83
CA GLY A 111 -0.64 -5.72 -1.83
C GLY A 111 0.79 -5.38 -1.46
N ARG A 112 1.50 -6.38 -0.92
CA ARG A 112 2.89 -6.25 -0.49
C ARG A 112 3.66 -7.55 -0.66
N ALA A 113 4.97 -7.44 -0.88
CA ALA A 113 5.87 -8.58 -0.86
C ALA A 113 5.91 -9.22 0.54
N ASP A 114 5.84 -10.56 0.61
CA ASP A 114 6.07 -11.29 1.85
C ASP A 114 7.57 -11.53 2.09
N ARG A 115 7.92 -12.03 3.28
CA ARG A 115 9.31 -12.26 3.69
C ARG A 115 10.01 -13.40 2.93
N SER A 116 9.25 -14.17 2.16
CA SER A 116 9.75 -15.36 1.43
C SER A 116 9.87 -15.12 -0.08
N GLY A 117 9.56 -13.91 -0.55
CA GLY A 117 9.64 -13.54 -1.96
C GLY A 117 8.36 -13.80 -2.75
N GLY A 118 7.25 -14.04 -2.08
CA GLY A 118 5.91 -14.00 -2.65
C GLY A 118 5.34 -12.57 -2.66
N PHE A 119 4.22 -12.39 -3.34
CA PHE A 119 3.45 -11.14 -3.32
C PHE A 119 2.02 -11.45 -2.86
N VAL A 120 1.62 -10.87 -1.74
CA VAL A 120 0.28 -11.02 -1.18
C VAL A 120 -0.53 -9.78 -1.50
N PHE A 121 -1.75 -9.96 -1.98
CA PHE A 121 -2.63 -8.86 -2.34
C PHE A 121 -4.10 -9.22 -2.13
N GLY A 122 -4.94 -8.19 -2.07
CA GLY A 122 -6.39 -8.35 -1.99
C GLY A 122 -7.09 -7.74 -3.19
N THR A 123 -8.24 -8.31 -3.56
CA THR A 123 -9.16 -7.73 -4.54
C THR A 123 -10.32 -7.04 -3.83
N LYS A 124 -10.65 -5.81 -4.24
CA LYS A 124 -11.83 -5.10 -3.72
C LYS A 124 -13.07 -5.42 -4.55
N SER A 125 -14.20 -5.35 -3.89
CA SER A 125 -15.52 -5.41 -4.53
C SER A 125 -15.91 -4.04 -5.11
N GLU A 126 -16.37 -4.03 -6.36
CA GLU A 126 -16.97 -2.87 -7.02
C GLU A 126 -18.48 -3.07 -7.24
N HIS A 127 -19.05 -4.06 -6.57
CA HIS A 127 -20.49 -4.31 -6.59
C HIS A 127 -21.26 -3.13 -5.97
N PRO A 128 -22.29 -2.61 -6.64
CA PRO A 128 -23.02 -1.44 -6.16
C PRO A 128 -23.81 -1.67 -4.87
N ASP A 129 -24.08 -2.93 -4.51
CA ASP A 129 -24.69 -3.32 -3.23
C ASP A 129 -23.70 -3.32 -2.04
N GLY A 130 -22.41 -3.06 -2.29
CA GLY A 130 -21.38 -3.03 -1.26
C GLY A 130 -21.01 -4.39 -0.68
N ARG A 131 -21.46 -5.50 -1.29
CA ARG A 131 -21.14 -6.84 -0.77
C ARG A 131 -19.65 -7.12 -0.78
N ARG A 132 -19.19 -7.91 0.17
CA ARG A 132 -17.80 -8.35 0.28
C ARG A 132 -17.54 -9.48 -0.72
N ALA A 133 -17.16 -9.15 -1.95
CA ALA A 133 -16.82 -10.11 -3.01
C ALA A 133 -15.31 -10.27 -3.22
N GLY A 134 -14.52 -9.36 -2.66
CA GLY A 134 -13.05 -9.39 -2.77
C GLY A 134 -12.43 -10.50 -1.95
N ARG A 135 -11.25 -10.95 -2.37
CA ARG A 135 -10.51 -12.08 -1.81
C ARG A 135 -9.04 -11.73 -1.62
N PHE A 136 -8.30 -12.57 -0.93
CA PHE A 136 -6.87 -12.45 -0.72
C PHE A 136 -6.11 -13.54 -1.45
N TYR A 137 -4.99 -13.17 -2.05
CA TYR A 137 -4.16 -14.07 -2.85
C TYR A 137 -2.69 -13.93 -2.50
N GLN A 138 -1.96 -15.01 -2.70
CA GLN A 138 -0.51 -15.00 -2.78
C GLN A 138 -0.08 -15.40 -4.20
N TYR A 139 0.85 -14.65 -4.79
CA TYR A 139 1.53 -15.01 -6.02
C TYR A 139 2.99 -15.35 -5.74
N THR A 140 3.48 -16.46 -6.31
CA THR A 140 4.91 -16.79 -6.38
C THR A 140 5.26 -17.25 -7.79
N ALA A 141 6.49 -17.01 -8.26
CA ALA A 141 6.95 -17.49 -9.56
C ALA A 141 6.88 -19.03 -9.69
N THR A 142 7.05 -19.76 -8.57
CA THR A 142 7.06 -21.22 -8.56
C THR A 142 5.65 -21.84 -8.58
N HIS A 143 4.69 -21.26 -7.86
CA HIS A 143 3.36 -21.86 -7.67
C HIS A 143 2.24 -21.08 -8.36
N GLY A 144 2.55 -19.94 -8.99
CA GLY A 144 1.52 -19.05 -9.56
C GLY A 144 0.64 -18.42 -8.47
N LEU A 145 -0.63 -18.23 -8.81
CA LEU A 145 -1.64 -17.60 -7.95
C LEU A 145 -2.30 -18.63 -7.04
N ARG A 146 -2.33 -18.35 -5.73
CA ARG A 146 -3.00 -19.16 -4.71
C ARG A 146 -3.92 -18.30 -3.87
N GLU A 147 -5.17 -18.69 -3.69
CA GLU A 147 -6.13 -18.00 -2.81
C GLU A 147 -5.79 -18.30 -1.35
N LEU A 148 -5.82 -17.28 -0.50
CA LEU A 148 -5.68 -17.40 0.96
C LEU A 148 -7.08 -17.57 1.58
N ALA A 149 -7.22 -18.52 2.49
CA ALA A 149 -8.48 -18.81 3.17
C ALA A 149 -8.80 -17.76 4.25
N LEU A 150 -8.98 -16.50 3.81
CA LEU A 150 -9.36 -15.37 4.66
C LEU A 150 -10.82 -14.96 4.40
N PRO A 151 -11.47 -14.27 5.35
CA PRO A 151 -12.81 -13.75 5.13
C PRO A 151 -12.87 -12.84 3.88
N PRO A 152 -13.96 -12.89 3.09
CA PRO A 152 -14.14 -12.01 1.96
C PRO A 152 -14.19 -10.54 2.42
N SER A 153 -13.69 -9.64 1.58
CA SER A 153 -13.53 -8.21 1.89
C SER A 153 -14.25 -7.35 0.86
N ALA A 154 -14.73 -6.18 1.29
CA ALA A 154 -15.19 -5.14 0.38
C ALA A 154 -13.99 -4.32 -0.14
N ILE A 155 -13.11 -3.88 0.75
CA ILE A 155 -11.93 -3.04 0.44
C ILE A 155 -10.74 -3.54 1.25
N PRO A 156 -10.02 -4.59 0.79
CA PRO A 156 -8.87 -5.13 1.49
C PRO A 156 -7.72 -4.13 1.48
N ASN A 157 -7.13 -3.88 2.66
CA ASN A 157 -6.00 -2.98 2.89
C ASN A 157 -5.11 -3.47 4.03
N SER A 158 -4.11 -2.67 4.41
CA SER A 158 -3.17 -2.92 5.51
C SER A 158 -2.32 -4.19 5.36
N ILE A 159 -2.17 -4.72 4.15
CA ILE A 159 -1.43 -5.97 3.94
C ILE A 159 0.05 -5.74 4.24
N CYS A 160 0.51 -6.29 5.37
CA CYS A 160 1.93 -6.27 5.77
C CYS A 160 2.25 -7.42 6.73
N PHE A 161 3.51 -7.61 7.04
CA PHE A 161 4.00 -8.79 7.78
C PHE A 161 4.88 -8.37 8.95
N ASP A 162 4.88 -9.17 10.00
CA ASP A 162 5.83 -9.05 11.09
C ASP A 162 7.28 -9.34 10.60
N ALA A 163 8.27 -9.11 11.44
CA ALA A 163 9.68 -9.30 11.08
C ALA A 163 10.01 -10.74 10.69
N ALA A 164 9.34 -11.72 11.31
CA ALA A 164 9.52 -13.14 11.05
C ALA A 164 8.78 -13.64 9.80
N GLY A 165 7.79 -12.88 9.28
CA GLY A 165 6.93 -13.29 8.17
C GLY A 165 5.92 -14.38 8.54
N THR A 166 5.65 -14.57 9.83
CA THR A 166 4.73 -15.59 10.36
C THR A 166 3.39 -15.03 10.78
N ARG A 167 3.30 -13.71 10.93
CA ARG A 167 2.07 -12.97 11.17
C ARG A 167 1.84 -11.99 10.03
N MET A 168 0.64 -12.02 9.46
CA MET A 168 0.15 -11.06 8.49
C MET A 168 -0.87 -10.15 9.16
N TYR A 169 -0.81 -8.85 8.83
CA TYR A 169 -1.84 -7.86 9.16
C TYR A 169 -2.62 -7.53 7.91
N PHE A 170 -3.91 -7.24 8.07
CA PHE A 170 -4.81 -6.84 6.99
C PHE A 170 -6.07 -6.20 7.55
N CYS A 171 -6.87 -5.57 6.71
CA CYS A 171 -8.19 -5.06 7.09
C CYS A 171 -9.18 -5.13 5.93
N ASP A 172 -10.45 -4.93 6.25
CA ASP A 172 -11.47 -4.45 5.32
C ASP A 172 -11.76 -3.00 5.70
N SER A 173 -11.44 -2.01 4.86
CA SER A 173 -11.54 -0.58 5.20
C SER A 173 -12.96 -0.10 5.52
N VAL A 174 -14.00 -0.89 5.23
CA VAL A 174 -15.36 -0.59 5.68
C VAL A 174 -15.57 -0.87 7.17
N ASP A 175 -14.66 -1.59 7.80
CA ASP A 175 -14.65 -1.84 9.24
C ASP A 175 -13.49 -1.06 9.90
N PRO A 176 -13.69 -0.40 11.06
CA PRO A 176 -12.63 0.37 11.73
C PRO A 176 -11.67 -0.54 12.52
N ARG A 177 -11.25 -1.67 11.95
CA ARG A 177 -10.41 -2.67 12.61
C ARG A 177 -9.27 -3.12 11.72
N ILE A 178 -8.08 -3.23 12.30
CA ILE A 178 -6.98 -3.96 11.71
C ILE A 178 -6.96 -5.35 12.32
N LEU A 179 -6.91 -6.35 11.46
CA LEU A 179 -6.87 -7.76 11.84
C LEU A 179 -5.43 -8.27 11.72
N SER A 180 -5.13 -9.34 12.44
CA SER A 180 -3.92 -10.14 12.25
C SER A 180 -4.27 -11.62 12.14
N CYS A 181 -3.40 -12.37 11.47
CA CYS A 181 -3.53 -13.81 11.36
C CYS A 181 -2.16 -14.49 11.32
N ARG A 182 -2.12 -15.78 11.63
CA ARG A 182 -0.95 -16.60 11.34
C ARG A 182 -0.82 -16.75 9.83
N TYR A 183 0.39 -16.62 9.31
CA TYR A 183 0.69 -16.73 7.90
C TYR A 183 1.85 -17.71 7.65
N ASP A 184 1.68 -18.62 6.70
CA ASP A 184 2.71 -19.53 6.19
C ASP A 184 2.88 -19.28 4.69
N ALA A 185 3.97 -18.62 4.33
CA ALA A 185 4.26 -18.23 2.95
C ALA A 185 4.51 -19.44 2.04
N GLU A 186 5.10 -20.51 2.54
CA GLU A 186 5.42 -21.71 1.75
C GLU A 186 4.14 -22.45 1.36
N ARG A 187 3.25 -22.63 2.33
CA ARG A 187 1.97 -23.31 2.11
C ARG A 187 0.89 -22.41 1.53
N ALA A 188 1.08 -21.10 1.50
CA ALA A 188 0.07 -20.08 1.23
C ALA A 188 -1.18 -20.29 2.11
N THR A 189 -0.96 -20.42 3.42
CA THR A 189 -2.06 -20.53 4.37
C THR A 189 -2.10 -19.35 5.30
N ALA A 190 -3.31 -18.86 5.58
CA ALA A 190 -3.61 -17.84 6.54
C ALA A 190 -4.74 -18.32 7.45
N GLY A 191 -4.65 -18.07 8.76
CA GLY A 191 -5.66 -18.55 9.70
C GLY A 191 -5.46 -17.94 11.10
N ASP A 192 -6.33 -18.36 12.03
CA ASP A 192 -6.34 -17.79 13.40
C ASP A 192 -6.49 -16.27 13.38
N VAL A 193 -7.51 -15.80 12.67
CA VAL A 193 -7.81 -14.36 12.50
C VAL A 193 -8.26 -13.76 13.82
N GLU A 194 -7.59 -12.69 14.25
CA GLU A 194 -7.90 -11.95 15.48
C GLU A 194 -7.91 -10.44 15.21
N VAL A 195 -8.61 -9.68 16.04
CA VAL A 195 -8.53 -8.21 16.01
C VAL A 195 -7.22 -7.79 16.64
N PHE A 196 -6.37 -7.11 15.85
CA PHE A 196 -5.13 -6.51 16.37
C PHE A 196 -5.42 -5.17 17.06
N VAL A 197 -6.13 -4.28 16.39
CA VAL A 197 -6.59 -3.00 16.96
C VAL A 197 -7.94 -2.60 16.37
N GLU A 198 -8.71 -1.85 17.15
CA GLU A 198 -9.87 -1.08 16.71
C GLU A 198 -9.50 0.40 16.70
N LEU A 199 -9.86 1.11 15.62
CA LEU A 199 -9.50 2.51 15.44
C LEU A 199 -10.36 3.40 16.36
N GLU A 200 -9.70 4.26 17.15
CA GLU A 200 -10.38 5.16 18.09
C GLU A 200 -11.02 6.40 17.43
N ALA A 201 -10.52 6.82 16.25
CA ALA A 201 -11.02 8.02 15.59
C ALA A 201 -12.34 7.75 14.88
N GLU A 202 -13.36 8.52 15.23
CA GLU A 202 -14.64 8.49 14.54
C GLU A 202 -14.46 8.80 13.04
N GLY A 203 -15.09 8.01 12.19
CA GLY A 203 -15.01 8.13 10.73
C GLY A 203 -13.67 7.74 10.10
N ALA A 204 -12.72 7.21 10.89
CA ALA A 204 -11.48 6.67 10.37
C ALA A 204 -11.68 5.28 9.78
N SER A 205 -11.12 5.08 8.58
CA SER A 205 -10.96 3.76 7.98
C SER A 205 -9.48 3.37 7.96
N PRO A 206 -9.12 2.13 8.34
CA PRO A 206 -7.74 1.67 8.20
C PRO A 206 -7.40 1.50 6.71
N ASP A 207 -6.24 2.02 6.32
CA ASP A 207 -5.75 1.95 4.95
C ASP A 207 -4.36 1.32 4.91
N GLY A 208 -3.47 1.68 4.01
CA GLY A 208 -2.16 1.09 3.86
C GLY A 208 -1.32 1.08 5.14
N SER A 209 -0.59 -0.01 5.38
CA SER A 209 0.23 -0.23 6.57
C SER A 209 1.61 -0.79 6.25
N ILE A 210 2.55 -0.57 7.18
CA ILE A 210 3.85 -1.26 7.23
C ILE A 210 4.21 -1.64 8.67
N VAL A 211 5.05 -2.64 8.81
CA VAL A 211 5.69 -2.99 10.10
C VAL A 211 7.14 -2.51 10.09
N ASP A 212 7.53 -1.75 11.09
CA ASP A 212 8.88 -1.20 11.22
C ASP A 212 9.88 -2.17 11.85
N ALA A 213 11.15 -1.73 11.99
CA ALA A 213 12.23 -2.54 12.55
C ALA A 213 12.04 -2.91 14.03
N GLU A 214 11.18 -2.21 14.76
CA GLU A 214 10.83 -2.51 16.16
C GLU A 214 9.58 -3.41 16.26
N GLY A 215 9.02 -3.84 15.13
CA GLY A 215 7.81 -4.66 15.06
C GLY A 215 6.51 -3.87 15.26
N ALA A 216 6.58 -2.55 15.29
CA ALA A 216 5.40 -1.69 15.42
C ALA A 216 4.75 -1.46 14.05
N LEU A 217 3.42 -1.44 14.04
CA LEU A 217 2.62 -1.23 12.83
C LEU A 217 2.30 0.25 12.65
N TRP A 218 2.62 0.80 11.49
CA TRP A 218 2.19 2.12 11.04
C TRP A 218 1.01 1.97 10.10
N ASN A 219 -0.08 2.70 10.39
CA ASN A 219 -1.31 2.65 9.59
C ASN A 219 -1.75 4.06 9.18
N ALA A 220 -1.97 4.25 7.90
CA ALA A 220 -2.67 5.42 7.39
C ALA A 220 -4.17 5.30 7.72
N GLN A 221 -4.76 6.38 8.26
CA GLN A 221 -6.17 6.40 8.65
C GLN A 221 -6.95 7.36 7.75
N TRP A 222 -7.54 6.78 6.71
CA TRP A 222 -8.40 7.48 5.76
C TRP A 222 -9.57 8.15 6.48
N GLY A 223 -9.88 9.38 6.12
CA GLY A 223 -10.92 10.19 6.74
C GLY A 223 -10.49 10.93 8.01
N ALA A 224 -9.41 10.50 8.68
CA ALA A 224 -8.96 11.06 9.94
C ALA A 224 -7.72 11.99 9.83
N GLY A 225 -7.14 12.16 8.63
CA GLY A 225 -5.99 13.05 8.40
C GLY A 225 -4.78 12.72 9.27
N ARG A 226 -4.50 11.44 9.50
CA ARG A 226 -3.41 11.00 10.38
C ARG A 226 -2.84 9.64 10.02
N VAL A 227 -1.62 9.40 10.46
CA VAL A 227 -0.99 8.08 10.53
C VAL A 227 -0.77 7.73 11.99
N VAL A 228 -1.05 6.49 12.37
CA VAL A 228 -0.89 6.00 13.75
C VAL A 228 0.14 4.88 13.79
N ARG A 229 1.05 4.94 14.74
CA ARG A 229 1.99 3.86 15.07
C ARG A 229 1.45 3.07 16.25
N TYR A 230 1.23 1.77 16.05
CA TYR A 230 0.82 0.82 17.08
C TYR A 230 1.99 -0.06 17.48
N LEU A 231 2.23 -0.22 18.79
CA LEU A 231 3.18 -1.18 19.32
C LEU A 231 2.71 -2.63 19.01
N PRO A 232 3.57 -3.64 19.13
CA PRO A 232 3.18 -5.03 18.88
C PRO A 232 2.02 -5.55 19.75
N ASP A 233 1.74 -4.89 20.87
CA ASP A 233 0.62 -5.17 21.76
C ASP A 233 -0.66 -4.36 21.43
N GLY A 234 -0.68 -3.60 20.34
CA GLY A 234 -1.81 -2.80 19.87
C GLY A 234 -1.93 -1.41 20.52
N ARG A 235 -1.10 -1.05 21.49
CA ARG A 235 -1.12 0.29 22.09
C ARG A 235 -0.60 1.34 21.10
N ILE A 236 -1.25 2.52 21.11
CA ILE A 236 -0.77 3.67 20.34
C ILE A 236 0.55 4.20 20.92
N ASP A 237 1.61 4.23 20.10
CA ASP A 237 2.90 4.85 20.42
C ASP A 237 2.92 6.32 20.00
N ARG A 238 2.50 6.62 18.78
CA ARG A 238 2.46 8.00 18.27
C ARG A 238 1.42 8.21 17.18
N ILE A 239 1.08 9.47 17.00
CA ILE A 239 0.19 9.95 15.94
C ILE A 239 0.92 11.03 15.15
N VAL A 240 0.93 10.89 13.82
CA VAL A 240 1.44 11.89 12.88
C VAL A 240 0.26 12.47 12.10
N ARG A 241 0.01 13.78 12.24
CA ARG A 241 -1.05 14.47 11.50
C ARG A 241 -0.60 14.74 10.06
N VAL A 242 -1.55 14.70 9.14
CA VAL A 242 -1.34 14.96 7.72
C VAL A 242 -2.31 16.07 7.29
N ALA A 243 -1.81 17.05 6.55
CA ALA A 243 -2.62 18.14 6.00
C ALA A 243 -3.41 17.69 4.74
N ALA A 244 -4.04 16.52 4.84
CA ALA A 244 -4.94 15.92 3.88
C ALA A 244 -5.90 15.00 4.64
N PRO A 245 -7.22 14.99 4.36
CA PRO A 245 -8.20 14.18 5.10
C PRO A 245 -8.01 12.69 4.87
N GLN A 246 -7.46 12.31 3.73
CA GLN A 246 -7.38 10.94 3.22
C GLN A 246 -5.91 10.49 3.01
N PRO A 247 -5.09 10.37 4.09
CA PRO A 247 -3.84 9.63 3.97
C PRO A 247 -4.16 8.17 3.68
N SER A 248 -3.40 7.55 2.76
CA SER A 248 -3.76 6.26 2.17
C SER A 248 -2.73 5.16 2.42
N CYS A 249 -1.43 5.44 2.23
CA CYS A 249 -0.39 4.43 2.42
C CYS A 249 0.87 5.04 3.03
N VAL A 250 1.74 4.18 3.58
CA VAL A 250 2.97 4.60 4.27
C VAL A 250 4.17 3.76 3.86
N ALA A 251 5.36 4.40 3.85
CA ALA A 251 6.65 3.76 3.66
C ALA A 251 7.71 4.39 4.57
N LEU A 252 8.78 3.66 4.89
CA LEU A 252 9.90 4.14 5.69
C LEU A 252 11.22 4.07 4.91
N ARG A 253 12.02 5.14 5.03
CA ARG A 253 13.42 5.19 4.65
C ARG A 253 14.24 5.70 5.83
N GLY A 254 15.09 4.86 6.40
CA GLY A 254 15.85 5.26 7.59
C GLY A 254 14.92 5.75 8.71
N ASP A 255 14.95 7.04 8.98
CA ASP A 255 14.14 7.73 9.98
C ASP A 255 13.04 8.63 9.36
N THR A 256 12.78 8.50 8.08
CA THR A 256 11.76 9.28 7.36
C THR A 256 10.58 8.41 7.00
N LEU A 257 9.40 8.82 7.45
CA LEU A 257 8.09 8.27 7.08
C LEU A 257 7.55 9.04 5.87
N PHE A 258 7.27 8.35 4.78
CA PHE A 258 6.54 8.88 3.63
C PHE A 258 5.07 8.45 3.70
N ILE A 259 4.18 9.33 3.25
CA ILE A 259 2.72 9.13 3.34
C ILE A 259 2.11 9.61 2.03
N THR A 260 1.37 8.75 1.35
CA THR A 260 0.51 9.15 0.23
C THR A 260 -0.85 9.62 0.73
N SER A 261 -1.56 10.35 -0.12
CA SER A 261 -2.94 10.77 0.15
C SER A 261 -3.77 10.84 -1.14
N ALA A 262 -5.08 10.97 -0.97
CA ALA A 262 -6.03 10.97 -2.06
C ALA A 262 -6.92 12.22 -2.07
N ARG A 263 -7.51 12.51 -3.25
CA ARG A 263 -8.48 13.58 -3.49
C ARG A 263 -9.87 13.04 -3.81
N VAL A 264 -9.95 11.77 -4.17
CA VAL A 264 -11.19 11.13 -4.64
C VAL A 264 -12.35 11.36 -3.65
N GLY A 265 -13.50 11.78 -4.18
CA GLY A 265 -14.71 12.00 -3.39
C GLY A 265 -14.68 13.22 -2.47
N LEU A 266 -13.59 14.00 -2.40
CA LEU A 266 -13.54 15.21 -1.60
C LEU A 266 -14.29 16.36 -2.30
N PRO A 267 -15.22 17.03 -1.61
CA PRO A 267 -15.92 18.17 -2.19
C PRO A 267 -14.97 19.36 -2.38
N ALA A 268 -15.34 20.25 -3.32
CA ALA A 268 -14.50 21.38 -3.73
C ALA A 268 -14.07 22.30 -2.55
N HIS A 269 -14.95 22.52 -1.57
CA HIS A 269 -14.63 23.34 -0.41
C HIS A 269 -13.58 22.70 0.50
N VAL A 270 -13.55 21.36 0.61
CA VAL A 270 -12.53 20.63 1.35
C VAL A 270 -11.19 20.70 0.61
N LEU A 271 -11.19 20.51 -0.72
CA LEU A 271 -9.98 20.67 -1.53
C LEU A 271 -9.42 22.09 -1.47
N ALA A 272 -10.27 23.11 -1.40
CA ALA A 272 -9.84 24.50 -1.23
C ALA A 272 -9.23 24.75 0.16
N ALA A 273 -9.78 24.13 1.21
CA ALA A 273 -9.26 24.26 2.58
C ALA A 273 -8.00 23.40 2.81
N GLN A 274 -7.84 22.30 2.10
CA GLN A 274 -6.72 21.37 2.19
C GLN A 274 -6.11 21.09 0.81
N PRO A 275 -5.46 22.10 0.21
CA PRO A 275 -4.96 22.03 -1.17
C PRO A 275 -3.87 20.98 -1.38
N ALA A 276 -3.21 20.52 -0.31
CA ALA A 276 -2.20 19.47 -0.34
C ALA A 276 -2.76 18.05 -0.47
N SER A 277 -4.10 17.88 -0.49
CA SER A 277 -4.75 16.58 -0.72
C SER A 277 -4.31 15.96 -2.05
N GLY A 278 -4.03 14.66 -2.05
CA GLY A 278 -3.44 13.94 -3.18
C GLY A 278 -1.92 14.08 -3.29
N GLY A 279 -1.29 14.80 -2.37
CA GLY A 279 0.16 14.92 -2.28
C GLY A 279 0.84 13.76 -1.56
N VAL A 280 2.16 13.72 -1.67
CA VAL A 280 3.03 12.86 -0.86
C VAL A 280 3.63 13.71 0.26
N PHE A 281 3.55 13.21 1.48
CA PHE A 281 4.06 13.88 2.69
C PHE A 281 5.26 13.12 3.25
N ALA A 282 6.10 13.84 4.01
CA ALA A 282 7.21 13.27 4.74
C ALA A 282 7.21 13.73 6.20
N HIS A 283 7.63 12.83 7.10
CA HIS A 283 7.80 13.13 8.51
C HIS A 283 9.07 12.46 9.06
N HIS A 284 9.88 13.24 9.78
CA HIS A 284 11.07 12.71 10.45
C HIS A 284 10.67 12.09 11.80
N VAL A 285 10.83 10.79 11.94
CA VAL A 285 10.38 10.04 13.12
C VAL A 285 11.39 10.05 14.28
N GLY A 286 12.56 10.71 14.09
CA GLY A 286 13.57 10.95 15.13
C GLY A 286 14.54 9.81 15.39
N ARG A 287 14.34 8.65 14.77
CA ARG A 287 15.24 7.48 14.84
C ARG A 287 15.05 6.57 13.64
N VAL A 288 16.05 5.78 13.31
CA VAL A 288 15.96 4.82 12.19
C VAL A 288 14.96 3.72 12.56
N LEU A 289 13.86 3.65 11.80
CA LEU A 289 12.81 2.65 11.95
C LEU A 289 12.57 1.83 10.68
N ALA A 290 13.18 2.20 9.56
CA ALA A 290 13.05 1.46 8.31
C ALA A 290 13.66 0.07 8.44
N ARG A 291 12.91 -0.92 7.95
CA ARG A 291 13.38 -2.30 7.81
C ARG A 291 13.84 -2.62 6.39
N GLY A 292 13.48 -1.80 5.42
CA GLY A 292 13.61 -2.08 3.99
C GLY A 292 12.42 -2.89 3.46
N GLU A 293 12.12 -2.70 2.18
CA GLU A 293 11.06 -3.46 1.50
C GLU A 293 11.56 -4.85 1.10
N ASP A 294 10.71 -5.85 1.29
CA ASP A 294 10.98 -7.19 0.78
C ASP A 294 10.85 -7.23 -0.74
N ARG A 295 11.50 -8.23 -1.35
CA ARG A 295 11.53 -8.34 -2.80
C ARG A 295 10.76 -9.57 -3.27
N VAL A 296 10.00 -9.39 -4.34
CA VAL A 296 9.30 -10.47 -5.01
C VAL A 296 10.28 -11.22 -5.91
N ARG A 297 10.29 -12.54 -5.84
CA ARG A 297 10.99 -13.38 -6.82
C ARG A 297 10.18 -13.42 -8.10
N LEU A 298 10.71 -12.79 -9.14
CA LEU A 298 10.08 -12.74 -10.45
C LEU A 298 10.61 -13.88 -11.35
N PRO A 299 9.78 -14.41 -12.29
CA PRO A 299 10.19 -15.45 -13.22
C PRO A 299 11.15 -14.95 -14.30
#